data_0bd46265ce5b6e1dc1b5947bdd861a83
#
_entry.id   0bd46265ce5b6e1dc1b5947bdd861a83
#
_cell.length_a   1.000
_cell.length_b   1.000
_cell.length_c   1.000
_cell.angle_alpha   90.00
_cell.angle_beta   90.00
_cell.angle_gamma   90.00
#
_symmetry.space_group_name_H-M   'P 1'
#
loop_
_entity.id
_entity.type
_entity.pdbx_description
1 polymer ?
#
loop_
_entity_poly.entity_id
_entity_poly.type
_entity_poly.pdbx_seq_one_letter_code
_entity_poly.pdbx_strand_id
1 'polypeptide(L)'
;MYIPAIGLVAGFEHESCRLVDGLIDPATLNLACAYTAPDRPYRLPGSNADDIVVIAGHAGAGTAAVFDPMYNADADHHNVQVGDVMYIRTETSGDHWLKYTASDLHSPEKGSLSQDVSVWGEGATPGRLLTISCIQPSFAPSVRNAVVGWQFAGVAGPGAELPPPVLPQGM
;
A
#
# COMPACT_ATOMS: atom_id res chain seq x y z
N MET A 1 -9.13 -2.78 -2.60
CA MET A 1 -7.84 -2.66 -3.32
C MET A 1 -7.50 -4.00 -3.94
N TYR A 2 -6.95 -4.01 -5.16
CA TYR A 2 -6.59 -5.21 -5.90
C TYR A 2 -5.26 -5.02 -6.64
N ILE A 3 -4.32 -5.94 -6.46
CA ILE A 3 -3.03 -5.96 -7.17
C ILE A 3 -2.91 -7.32 -7.85
N PRO A 4 -3.23 -7.41 -9.17
CA PRO A 4 -3.25 -8.69 -9.90
C PRO A 4 -1.92 -9.44 -9.88
N ALA A 5 -0.81 -8.73 -10.03
CA ALA A 5 0.53 -9.33 -10.13
C ALA A 5 0.92 -10.22 -8.94
N ILE A 6 0.39 -9.92 -7.75
CA ILE A 6 0.65 -10.67 -6.51
C ILE A 6 -0.61 -11.31 -5.93
N GLY A 7 -1.73 -11.28 -6.67
CA GLY A 7 -3.01 -11.84 -6.23
C GLY A 7 -3.60 -11.20 -4.96
N LEU A 8 -3.17 -9.97 -4.62
CA LEU A 8 -3.64 -9.31 -3.41
C LEU A 8 -5.04 -8.72 -3.63
N VAL A 9 -5.98 -9.09 -2.76
CA VAL A 9 -7.29 -8.45 -2.62
C VAL A 9 -7.43 -7.99 -1.18
N ALA A 10 -7.64 -6.70 -0.96
CA ALA A 10 -7.77 -6.14 0.39
C ALA A 10 -9.02 -5.25 0.50
N GLY A 11 -9.80 -5.49 1.55
CA GLY A 11 -10.80 -4.55 2.04
C GLY A 11 -10.15 -3.45 2.89
N PHE A 12 -10.94 -2.42 3.22
CA PHE A 12 -10.48 -1.32 4.06
C PHE A 12 -11.22 -1.29 5.38
N GLU A 13 -10.50 -0.87 6.43
CA GLU A 13 -11.12 -0.47 7.69
C GLU A 13 -12.03 0.74 7.46
N HIS A 14 -13.09 0.84 8.23
CA HIS A 14 -14.02 1.97 8.16
C HIS A 14 -13.37 3.27 8.66
N GLU A 15 -12.54 3.15 9.68
CA GLU A 15 -11.81 4.27 10.25
C GLU A 15 -10.41 4.42 9.61
N SER A 16 -9.83 5.62 9.75
CA SER A 16 -8.44 5.85 9.36
C SER A 16 -7.46 5.04 10.21
N CYS A 17 -6.26 4.80 9.70
CA CYS A 17 -5.20 4.16 10.48
C CYS A 17 -4.97 4.87 11.82
N ARG A 18 -4.79 4.08 12.88
CA ARG A 18 -4.38 4.59 14.20
C ARG A 18 -2.93 5.02 14.16
N LEU A 19 -2.55 5.84 15.15
CA LEU A 19 -1.16 6.04 15.53
C LEU A 19 -0.95 5.45 16.92
N VAL A 20 0.01 4.54 17.03
CA VAL A 20 0.48 3.99 18.31
C VAL A 20 1.96 4.32 18.45
N ASP A 21 2.32 5.03 19.50
CA ASP A 21 3.69 5.51 19.74
C ASP A 21 4.30 6.28 18.54
N GLY A 22 3.45 7.02 17.82
CA GLY A 22 3.85 7.79 16.63
C GLY A 22 4.04 6.96 15.36
N LEU A 23 3.73 5.67 15.39
CA LEU A 23 3.77 4.78 14.24
C LEU A 23 2.37 4.49 13.70
N ILE A 24 2.24 4.38 12.39
CA ILE A 24 0.99 3.97 11.75
C ILE A 24 0.70 2.52 12.12
N ASP A 25 -0.47 2.28 12.70
CA ASP A 25 -0.90 0.97 13.20
C ASP A 25 -2.32 0.63 12.72
N PRO A 26 -2.48 -0.21 11.68
CA PRO A 26 -3.79 -0.71 11.31
C PRO A 26 -4.46 -1.44 12.47
N ALA A 27 -5.79 -1.28 12.62
CA ALA A 27 -6.50 -1.86 13.77
C ALA A 27 -6.70 -3.36 13.64
N THR A 28 -6.68 -3.90 12.42
CA THR A 28 -6.95 -5.30 12.13
C THR A 28 -5.85 -5.93 11.27
N LEU A 29 -5.69 -7.25 11.35
CA LEU A 29 -4.71 -7.98 10.53
C LEU A 29 -5.16 -8.17 9.08
N ASN A 30 -6.45 -8.23 8.83
CA ASN A 30 -7.03 -8.66 7.55
C ASN A 30 -7.57 -7.53 6.67
N LEU A 31 -7.50 -6.28 7.13
CA LEU A 31 -7.92 -5.10 6.39
C LEU A 31 -6.78 -4.09 6.28
N ALA A 32 -6.78 -3.34 5.19
CA ALA A 32 -5.93 -2.17 5.04
C ALA A 32 -6.62 -0.94 5.65
N CYS A 33 -5.85 0.10 5.96
CA CYS A 33 -6.40 1.38 6.37
C CYS A 33 -5.78 2.53 5.57
N ALA A 34 -6.53 3.61 5.38
CA ALA A 34 -6.00 4.85 4.84
C ALA A 34 -5.53 5.75 5.99
N TYR A 35 -4.31 6.28 5.89
CA TYR A 35 -3.79 7.18 6.90
C TYR A 35 -4.11 8.63 6.55
N THR A 36 -4.68 9.34 7.51
CA THR A 36 -4.91 10.79 7.45
C THR A 36 -4.35 11.43 8.72
N ALA A 37 -3.64 12.54 8.58
CA ALA A 37 -3.09 13.27 9.71
C ALA A 37 -3.49 14.74 9.65
N PRO A 38 -3.86 15.38 10.80
CA PRO A 38 -4.24 16.79 10.83
C PRO A 38 -3.11 17.75 10.40
N ASP A 39 -1.87 17.33 10.62
CA ASP A 39 -0.66 18.11 10.34
C ASP A 39 -0.02 17.78 8.97
N ARG A 40 -0.61 16.86 8.22
CA ARG A 40 -0.15 16.43 6.90
C ARG A 40 -1.29 16.49 5.88
N PRO A 41 -1.03 16.95 4.66
CA PRO A 41 -2.05 17.07 3.62
C PRO A 41 -2.41 15.72 2.97
N TYR A 42 -2.26 14.61 3.69
CA TYR A 42 -2.60 13.29 3.16
C TYR A 42 -4.09 13.20 2.88
N ARG A 43 -4.40 12.69 1.70
CA ARG A 43 -5.76 12.58 1.19
C ARG A 43 -6.21 11.13 1.17
N LEU A 44 -7.52 10.95 1.18
CA LEU A 44 -8.10 9.65 0.84
C LEU A 44 -7.92 9.37 -0.66
N PRO A 45 -7.83 8.09 -1.08
CA PRO A 45 -7.73 7.76 -2.50
C PRO A 45 -8.85 8.40 -3.31
N GLY A 46 -8.48 9.10 -4.37
CA GLY A 46 -9.41 9.76 -5.28
C GLY A 46 -8.70 10.14 -6.58
N SER A 47 -9.47 10.36 -7.66
CA SER A 47 -8.92 10.66 -8.99
C SER A 47 -8.14 11.97 -9.08
N ASN A 48 -8.32 12.88 -8.14
CA ASN A 48 -7.72 14.21 -8.10
C ASN A 48 -7.06 14.52 -6.75
N ALA A 49 -6.41 13.51 -6.15
CA ALA A 49 -5.61 13.73 -4.96
C ALA A 49 -4.44 14.66 -5.28
N ASP A 50 -4.38 15.80 -4.61
CA ASP A 50 -3.37 16.84 -4.83
C ASP A 50 -2.03 16.48 -4.21
N ASP A 51 -2.01 15.51 -3.29
CA ASP A 51 -0.85 15.11 -2.53
C ASP A 51 -0.89 13.60 -2.24
N ILE A 52 0.09 13.12 -1.46
CA ILE A 52 0.26 11.72 -1.14
C ILE A 52 -0.99 11.10 -0.50
N VAL A 53 -1.36 9.94 -1.00
CA VAL A 53 -2.27 9.01 -0.32
C VAL A 53 -1.43 7.94 0.37
N VAL A 54 -1.73 7.62 1.62
CA VAL A 54 -1.02 6.58 2.39
C VAL A 54 -2.00 5.48 2.77
N ILE A 55 -1.67 4.26 2.40
CA ILE A 55 -2.41 3.04 2.75
C ILE A 55 -1.47 2.12 3.51
N ALA A 56 -1.88 1.71 4.69
CA ALA A 56 -1.12 0.76 5.50
C ALA A 56 -1.88 -0.56 5.69
N GLY A 57 -1.12 -1.62 5.90
CA GLY A 57 -1.63 -2.94 6.23
C GLY A 57 -0.58 -3.75 6.97
N HIS A 58 -1.02 -4.66 7.83
CA HIS A 58 -0.11 -5.55 8.53
C HIS A 58 0.52 -6.59 7.60
N ALA A 59 1.76 -6.96 7.91
CA ALA A 59 2.37 -8.22 7.50
C ALA A 59 2.52 -9.12 8.74
N GLY A 60 2.18 -10.39 8.60
CA GLY A 60 2.10 -11.32 9.72
C GLY A 60 3.42 -12.02 10.03
N ALA A 61 3.60 -12.36 11.32
CA ALA A 61 4.66 -13.22 11.82
C ALA A 61 4.05 -14.59 12.17
N GLY A 62 3.79 -15.42 11.16
CA GLY A 62 3.15 -16.73 11.35
C GLY A 62 1.62 -16.71 11.48
N THR A 63 1.01 -15.52 11.43
CA THR A 63 -0.44 -15.32 11.31
C THR A 63 -0.70 -14.56 10.04
N ALA A 64 -1.66 -15.00 9.22
CA ALA A 64 -1.97 -14.34 7.95
C ALA A 64 -2.38 -12.87 8.16
N ALA A 65 -1.82 -11.98 7.35
CA ALA A 65 -2.13 -10.56 7.36
C ALA A 65 -2.33 -10.02 5.93
N VAL A 66 -3.03 -8.90 5.82
CA VAL A 66 -3.52 -8.38 4.55
C VAL A 66 -2.42 -8.06 3.53
N PHE A 67 -1.24 -7.64 3.99
CA PHE A 67 -0.12 -7.27 3.12
C PHE A 67 1.01 -8.31 3.07
N ASP A 68 0.79 -9.52 3.56
CA ASP A 68 1.75 -10.63 3.39
C ASP A 68 2.21 -10.82 1.93
N PRO A 69 1.31 -10.69 0.91
CA PRO A 69 1.75 -10.84 -0.47
C PRO A 69 2.67 -9.73 -0.99
N MET A 70 2.82 -8.59 -0.29
CA MET A 70 3.60 -7.45 -0.78
C MET A 70 5.12 -7.69 -0.77
N TYR A 71 5.62 -8.45 0.22
CA TYR A 71 7.05 -8.62 0.44
C TYR A 71 7.39 -10.04 0.88
N ASN A 72 8.42 -10.60 0.28
CA ASN A 72 9.01 -11.87 0.74
C ASN A 72 10.17 -11.56 1.71
N ALA A 73 9.89 -11.68 3.00
CA ALA A 73 10.86 -11.35 4.06
C ALA A 73 12.02 -12.36 4.15
N ASP A 74 11.80 -13.63 3.77
CA ASP A 74 12.84 -14.66 3.81
C ASP A 74 13.82 -14.52 2.63
N ALA A 75 13.34 -14.06 1.49
CA ALA A 75 14.16 -13.79 0.30
C ALA A 75 14.54 -12.31 0.16
N ASP A 76 14.12 -11.47 1.09
CA ASP A 76 14.43 -10.04 1.21
C ASP A 76 14.15 -9.22 -0.06
N HIS A 77 12.95 -9.39 -0.65
CA HIS A 77 12.55 -8.64 -1.83
C HIS A 77 11.05 -8.33 -1.87
N HIS A 78 10.70 -7.25 -2.58
CA HIS A 78 9.31 -6.94 -2.93
C HIS A 78 8.78 -7.97 -3.94
N ASN A 79 7.55 -8.45 -3.73
CA ASN A 79 6.85 -9.25 -4.73
C ASN A 79 6.19 -8.38 -5.80
N VAL A 80 5.91 -7.12 -5.49
CA VAL A 80 5.52 -6.09 -6.46
C VAL A 80 6.74 -5.64 -7.25
N GLN A 81 6.57 -5.38 -8.55
CA GLN A 81 7.59 -4.83 -9.44
C GLN A 81 7.18 -3.45 -9.94
N VAL A 82 8.16 -2.61 -10.25
CA VAL A 82 7.90 -1.34 -10.94
C VAL A 82 7.19 -1.62 -12.28
N GLY A 83 6.07 -0.92 -12.49
CA GLY A 83 5.19 -1.14 -13.64
C GLY A 83 3.95 -2.00 -13.33
N ASP A 84 3.92 -2.72 -12.22
CA ASP A 84 2.72 -3.44 -11.77
C ASP A 84 1.56 -2.48 -11.52
N VAL A 85 0.35 -2.99 -11.67
CA VAL A 85 -0.87 -2.19 -11.56
C VAL A 85 -1.63 -2.53 -10.30
N MET A 86 -2.13 -1.48 -9.65
CA MET A 86 -3.06 -1.56 -8.53
C MET A 86 -4.38 -0.88 -8.90
N TYR A 87 -5.48 -1.47 -8.48
CA TYR A 87 -6.83 -0.92 -8.62
C TYR A 87 -7.42 -0.64 -7.24
N ILE A 88 -7.98 0.54 -7.06
CA ILE A 88 -8.66 0.93 -5.83
C ILE A 88 -10.07 1.41 -6.19
N ARG A 89 -11.05 0.99 -5.40
CA ARG A 89 -12.40 1.54 -5.45
C ARG A 89 -12.74 2.10 -4.07
N THR A 90 -13.27 3.29 -4.03
CA THR A 90 -13.62 4.02 -2.83
C THR A 90 -15.07 4.49 -2.91
N GLU A 91 -15.62 4.97 -1.82
CA GLU A 91 -16.95 5.58 -1.81
C GLU A 91 -17.02 6.76 -2.79
N THR A 92 -15.99 7.60 -2.83
CA THR A 92 -15.90 8.74 -3.75
C THR A 92 -15.74 8.36 -5.22
N SER A 93 -15.10 7.23 -5.52
CA SER A 93 -14.98 6.75 -6.91
C SER A 93 -16.24 5.99 -7.38
N GLY A 94 -17.13 5.62 -6.47
CA GLY A 94 -18.33 4.86 -6.76
C GLY A 94 -18.02 3.54 -7.47
N ASP A 95 -18.61 3.32 -8.63
CA ASP A 95 -18.41 2.09 -9.42
C ASP A 95 -17.15 2.11 -10.31
N HIS A 96 -16.36 3.20 -10.25
CA HIS A 96 -15.14 3.33 -11.03
C HIS A 96 -13.93 2.80 -10.25
N TRP A 97 -13.00 2.19 -10.97
CA TRP A 97 -11.71 1.78 -10.42
C TRP A 97 -10.66 2.85 -10.68
N LEU A 98 -10.01 3.32 -9.63
CA LEU A 98 -8.83 4.15 -9.72
C LEU A 98 -7.63 3.25 -10.00
N LYS A 99 -6.92 3.53 -11.09
CA LYS A 99 -5.75 2.76 -11.52
C LYS A 99 -4.48 3.48 -11.11
N TYR A 100 -3.56 2.75 -10.52
CA TYR A 100 -2.22 3.20 -10.14
C TYR A 100 -1.19 2.26 -10.72
N THR A 101 0.00 2.78 -11.04
CA THR A 101 1.15 1.98 -11.51
C THR A 101 2.28 2.12 -10.49
N ALA A 102 2.92 1.02 -10.13
CA ALA A 102 4.08 1.03 -9.22
C ALA A 102 5.23 1.78 -9.86
N SER A 103 5.74 2.79 -9.16
CA SER A 103 6.80 3.69 -9.63
C SER A 103 8.14 3.44 -8.96
N ASP A 104 8.13 3.05 -7.68
CA ASP A 104 9.34 2.88 -6.88
C ASP A 104 9.10 1.91 -5.71
N LEU A 105 10.18 1.31 -5.21
CA LEU A 105 10.18 0.32 -4.14
C LEU A 105 11.23 0.69 -3.11
N HIS A 106 10.87 0.64 -1.82
CA HIS A 106 11.76 1.00 -0.72
C HIS A 106 11.65 0.02 0.44
N SER A 107 12.73 -0.13 1.19
CA SER A 107 12.78 -0.97 2.40
C SER A 107 13.47 -0.25 3.56
N PRO A 108 12.99 0.96 3.95
CA PRO A 108 13.64 1.78 4.96
C PRO A 108 13.53 1.16 6.36
N GLU A 109 14.46 1.53 7.23
CA GLU A 109 14.33 1.30 8.67
C GLU A 109 13.09 2.05 9.21
N LYS A 110 12.35 1.42 10.12
CA LYS A 110 11.14 2.03 10.71
C LYS A 110 11.40 3.39 11.36
N GLY A 111 12.55 3.52 12.03
CA GLY A 111 12.93 4.77 12.71
C GLY A 111 13.26 5.92 11.76
N SER A 112 13.61 5.66 10.51
CA SER A 112 13.94 6.68 9.51
C SER A 112 12.84 6.94 8.49
N LEU A 113 11.85 6.09 8.39
CA LEU A 113 10.80 6.18 7.37
C LEU A 113 10.13 7.57 7.30
N SER A 114 9.80 8.17 8.44
CA SER A 114 9.10 9.47 8.48
C SER A 114 9.91 10.65 7.92
N GLN A 115 11.23 10.49 7.77
CA GLN A 115 12.15 11.51 7.28
C GLN A 115 12.81 11.13 5.94
N ASP A 116 12.45 9.99 5.40
CA ASP A 116 13.05 9.47 4.17
C ASP A 116 12.48 10.17 2.94
N VAL A 117 13.20 11.18 2.46
CA VAL A 117 12.82 11.99 1.29
C VAL A 117 12.68 11.14 0.03
N SER A 118 13.42 10.02 -0.08
CA SER A 118 13.30 9.10 -1.23
C SER A 118 11.92 8.43 -1.29
N VAL A 119 11.28 8.23 -0.12
CA VAL A 119 9.93 7.67 0.00
C VAL A 119 8.86 8.75 -0.19
N TRP A 120 9.00 9.85 0.54
CA TRP A 120 7.96 10.87 0.61
C TRP A 120 8.02 11.90 -0.53
N GLY A 121 9.20 12.11 -1.13
CA GLY A 121 9.43 13.15 -2.12
C GLY A 121 9.65 14.53 -1.50
N GLU A 122 9.96 15.49 -2.33
CA GLU A 122 10.09 16.90 -1.98
C GLU A 122 9.01 17.72 -2.70
N GLY A 123 8.24 18.50 -1.96
CA GLY A 123 7.18 19.34 -2.51
C GLY A 123 5.87 18.59 -2.81
N ALA A 124 5.06 19.14 -3.71
CA ALA A 124 3.79 18.56 -4.10
C ALA A 124 3.99 17.27 -4.91
N THR A 125 3.20 16.25 -4.60
CA THR A 125 3.27 14.91 -5.23
C THR A 125 1.89 14.47 -5.73
N PRO A 126 1.29 15.17 -6.71
CA PRO A 126 -0.05 14.87 -7.17
C PRO A 126 -0.13 13.46 -7.76
N GLY A 127 -1.17 12.72 -7.35
CA GLY A 127 -1.43 11.36 -7.79
C GLY A 127 -0.51 10.28 -7.20
N ARG A 128 0.39 10.65 -6.27
CA ARG A 128 1.25 9.68 -5.58
C ARG A 128 0.48 8.95 -4.49
N LEU A 129 0.69 7.64 -4.40
CA LEU A 129 0.18 6.80 -3.33
C LEU A 129 1.32 5.94 -2.79
N LEU A 130 1.35 5.74 -1.48
CA LEU A 130 2.25 4.79 -0.81
C LEU A 130 1.44 3.68 -0.19
N THR A 131 1.86 2.44 -0.42
CA THR A 131 1.45 1.30 0.43
C THR A 131 2.58 0.96 1.37
N ILE A 132 2.27 0.84 2.67
CA ILE A 132 3.25 0.63 3.73
C ILE A 132 2.87 -0.60 4.54
N SER A 133 3.81 -1.53 4.70
CA SER A 133 3.69 -2.67 5.62
C SER A 133 4.99 -2.90 6.37
N CYS A 134 4.96 -3.80 7.35
CA CYS A 134 6.19 -4.29 7.99
C CYS A 134 6.89 -5.31 7.09
N ILE A 135 8.22 -5.32 7.10
CA ILE A 135 8.99 -6.49 6.70
C ILE A 135 9.11 -7.37 7.94
N GLN A 136 8.48 -8.55 7.91
CA GLN A 136 8.37 -9.44 9.07
C GLN A 136 9.14 -10.74 8.81
N PRO A 137 10.44 -10.80 9.15
CA PRO A 137 11.20 -12.05 9.04
C PRO A 137 10.66 -13.12 9.99
N SER A 138 10.77 -14.39 9.59
CA SER A 138 10.22 -15.53 10.35
C SER A 138 10.79 -15.68 11.76
N PHE A 139 12.05 -15.28 12.00
CA PHE A 139 12.77 -15.49 13.26
C PHE A 139 13.49 -14.24 13.80
N ALA A 140 13.14 -13.07 13.32
CA ALA A 140 13.74 -11.81 13.73
C ALA A 140 12.69 -10.72 13.92
N PRO A 141 13.00 -9.68 14.73
CA PRO A 141 12.08 -8.55 14.88
C PRO A 141 11.93 -7.79 13.56
N SER A 142 10.73 -7.25 13.35
CA SER A 142 10.45 -6.37 12.22
C SER A 142 11.04 -4.98 12.49
N VAL A 143 12.16 -4.66 11.83
CA VAL A 143 12.86 -3.36 11.97
C VAL A 143 12.73 -2.47 10.74
N ARG A 144 12.25 -3.02 9.61
CA ARG A 144 12.08 -2.30 8.34
C ARG A 144 10.62 -2.31 7.89
N ASN A 145 10.30 -1.36 7.01
CA ASN A 145 9.03 -1.33 6.31
C ASN A 145 9.22 -1.70 4.83
N ALA A 146 8.24 -2.41 4.26
CA ALA A 146 8.10 -2.53 2.82
C ALA A 146 7.21 -1.37 2.34
N VAL A 147 7.75 -0.53 1.47
CA VAL A 147 7.04 0.61 0.91
C VAL A 147 7.04 0.50 -0.61
N VAL A 148 5.86 0.58 -1.19
CA VAL A 148 5.71 0.68 -2.65
C VAL A 148 5.12 2.04 -2.97
N GLY A 149 5.81 2.80 -3.80
CA GLY A 149 5.31 4.03 -4.40
C GLY A 149 4.50 3.71 -5.66
N TRP A 150 3.36 4.35 -5.78
CA TRP A 150 2.43 4.22 -6.89
C TRP A 150 2.12 5.60 -7.47
N GLN A 151 1.90 5.65 -8.78
CA GLN A 151 1.46 6.85 -9.47
C GLN A 151 0.08 6.64 -10.08
N PHE A 152 -0.83 7.59 -9.88
CA PHE A 152 -2.15 7.57 -10.51
C PHE A 152 -2.03 7.50 -12.03
N ALA A 153 -2.74 6.55 -12.64
CA ALA A 153 -2.64 6.23 -14.07
C ALA A 153 -3.99 6.28 -14.80
N GLY A 154 -5.04 6.77 -14.12
CA GLY A 154 -6.36 6.95 -14.73
C GLY A 154 -7.49 6.22 -14.02
N VAL A 155 -8.65 6.23 -14.64
CA VAL A 155 -9.89 5.65 -14.12
C VAL A 155 -10.42 4.62 -15.10
N ALA A 156 -10.70 3.41 -14.61
CA ALA A 156 -11.44 2.41 -15.36
C ALA A 156 -12.94 2.56 -15.10
N GLY A 157 -13.76 2.54 -16.15
CA GLY A 157 -15.21 2.76 -16.07
C GLY A 157 -15.96 1.67 -15.31
N PRO A 158 -17.26 1.90 -15.03
CA PRO A 158 -18.12 0.90 -14.45
C PRO A 158 -18.18 -0.36 -15.33
N GLY A 159 -18.07 -1.52 -14.70
CA GLY A 159 -18.08 -2.79 -15.43
C GLY A 159 -16.78 -3.11 -16.19
N ALA A 160 -15.71 -2.33 -15.98
CA ALA A 160 -14.38 -2.69 -16.51
C ALA A 160 -13.96 -4.06 -15.96
N GLU A 161 -13.64 -4.97 -16.88
CA GLU A 161 -13.09 -6.27 -16.51
C GLU A 161 -11.66 -6.08 -16.03
N LEU A 162 -11.42 -6.37 -14.75
CA LEU A 162 -10.08 -6.33 -14.18
C LEU A 162 -9.29 -7.58 -14.60
N PRO A 163 -7.98 -7.46 -14.82
CA PRO A 163 -7.17 -8.62 -15.14
C PRO A 163 -7.25 -9.65 -14.01
N PRO A 164 -7.27 -10.96 -14.35
CA PRO A 164 -7.26 -12.02 -13.34
C PRO A 164 -5.97 -11.96 -12.51
N PRO A 165 -5.98 -12.51 -11.26
CA PRO A 165 -4.78 -12.58 -10.45
C PRO A 165 -3.73 -13.46 -11.15
N VAL A 166 -2.48 -13.03 -11.10
CA VAL A 166 -1.34 -13.87 -11.45
C VAL A 166 -1.16 -14.85 -10.29
N LEU A 167 -1.57 -16.09 -10.48
CA LEU A 167 -1.33 -17.13 -9.47
C LEU A 167 0.16 -17.45 -9.46
N PRO A 168 0.78 -17.63 -8.28
CA PRO A 168 2.15 -18.10 -8.21
C PRO A 168 2.22 -19.43 -8.96
N GLN A 169 3.11 -19.50 -9.94
CA GLN A 169 3.36 -20.75 -10.67
C GLN A 169 3.89 -21.74 -9.62
N GLY A 170 3.14 -22.81 -9.41
CA GLY A 170 3.41 -23.79 -8.37
C GLY A 170 4.84 -24.28 -8.38
N MET A 171 5.40 -24.34 -7.19
CA MET A 171 6.60 -25.15 -6.93
C MET A 171 6.29 -26.62 -7.10
#